data_e9db7ca098563e06678107711e49d197
#
_entry.id   e9db7ca098563e06678107711e49d197
#
_cell.length_a   1.000
_cell.length_b   1.000
_cell.length_c   1.000
_cell.angle_alpha   90.00
_cell.angle_beta   90.00
_cell.angle_gamma   90.00
#
_symmetry.space_group_name_H-M   'P 1'
#
loop_
_entity.id
_entity.type
_entity.pdbx_description
1 polymer ?
#
loop_
_entity_poly.entity_id
_entity_poly.type
_entity_poly.pdbx_seq_one_letter_code
_entity_poly.pdbx_strand_id
1 'polypeptide(L)'
;MSDLILLRHGESEWNRLNLFTGWYDCDLTDTGRSEAAAAGSTIADAGFSPTVLHTSLQKRAIRTAQLALDEINLLWLPVRRSWRLNERHYGDLTGKNKAETTAEYGEDMVKVWRRSYDTPPPAI
;
A
#
# COMPACT_ATOMS: atom_id res chain seq x y z
N MET A 1 -1.20 24.24 13.61
CA MET A 1 -1.75 23.65 12.39
C MET A 1 -1.27 22.20 12.28
N SER A 2 -2.16 21.31 11.91
CA SER A 2 -1.80 19.89 11.75
C SER A 2 -1.35 19.59 10.33
N ASP A 3 -0.34 18.73 10.20
CA ASP A 3 0.13 18.23 8.93
C ASP A 3 -0.37 16.81 8.70
N LEU A 4 -0.67 16.48 7.46
CA LEU A 4 -1.02 15.13 7.06
C LEU A 4 0.04 14.61 6.09
N ILE A 5 0.66 13.50 6.45
CA ILE A 5 1.64 12.82 5.60
C ILE A 5 1.00 11.56 5.06
N LEU A 6 0.92 11.43 3.74
CA LEU A 6 0.45 10.23 3.07
C LEU A 6 1.64 9.47 2.51
N LEU A 7 1.84 8.26 3.00
CA LEU A 7 2.93 7.40 2.59
C LEU A 7 2.38 6.13 1.95
N ARG A 8 2.75 5.90 0.69
CA ARG A 8 2.43 4.65 0.02
C ARG A 8 3.41 3.56 0.46
N HIS A 9 2.91 2.32 0.61
CA HIS A 9 3.79 1.19 0.91
C HIS A 9 4.83 0.97 -0.18
N GLY A 10 5.96 0.37 0.18
CA GLY A 10 7.01 0.00 -0.77
C GLY A 10 6.58 -1.15 -1.67
N GLU A 11 7.42 -1.49 -2.64
CA GLU A 11 7.15 -2.60 -3.55
C GLU A 11 6.83 -3.88 -2.79
N SER A 12 5.69 -4.50 -3.10
CA SER A 12 5.31 -5.81 -2.57
C SER A 12 5.70 -6.92 -3.56
N GLU A 13 5.70 -8.16 -3.06
CA GLU A 13 5.98 -9.32 -3.89
C GLU A 13 5.05 -9.41 -5.10
N TRP A 14 3.77 -9.11 -4.91
CA TRP A 14 2.78 -9.14 -5.99
C TRP A 14 2.83 -7.90 -6.89
N ASN A 15 3.30 -6.75 -6.40
CA ASN A 15 3.62 -5.62 -7.28
C ASN A 15 4.70 -6.03 -8.30
N ARG A 16 5.76 -6.68 -7.83
CA ARG A 16 6.84 -7.14 -8.70
C ARG A 16 6.36 -8.14 -9.73
N LEU A 17 5.41 -9.01 -9.36
CA LEU A 17 4.82 -9.99 -10.27
C LEU A 17 3.69 -9.44 -11.13
N ASN A 18 3.34 -8.17 -10.95
CA ASN A 18 2.24 -7.48 -11.66
C ASN A 18 0.89 -8.16 -11.46
N LEU A 19 0.59 -8.57 -10.23
CA LEU A 19 -0.66 -9.22 -9.86
C LEU A 19 -1.58 -8.26 -9.11
N PHE A 20 -2.89 -8.42 -9.29
CA PHE A 20 -3.88 -7.74 -8.45
C PHE A 20 -3.77 -8.25 -7.03
N THR A 21 -3.50 -7.37 -6.09
CA THR A 21 -3.24 -7.73 -4.69
C THR A 21 -4.47 -7.55 -3.81
N GLY A 22 -4.96 -6.32 -3.71
CA GLY A 22 -6.11 -6.00 -2.86
C GLY A 22 -5.91 -6.44 -1.42
N TRP A 23 -6.72 -7.37 -0.95
CA TRP A 23 -6.68 -7.87 0.42
C TRP A 23 -5.77 -9.08 0.64
N TYR A 24 -5.15 -9.62 -0.42
CA TYR A 24 -4.11 -10.61 -0.21
C TYR A 24 -2.94 -9.98 0.56
N ASP A 25 -2.53 -10.62 1.64
CA ASP A 25 -1.58 -10.03 2.60
C ASP A 25 -0.12 -10.39 2.27
N CYS A 26 0.34 -9.99 1.08
CA CYS A 26 1.73 -10.21 0.69
C CYS A 26 2.67 -9.22 1.39
N ASP A 27 3.91 -9.64 1.54
CA ASP A 27 4.95 -8.83 2.16
C ASP A 27 5.68 -7.95 1.14
N LEU A 28 6.57 -7.10 1.62
CA LEU A 28 7.46 -6.27 0.81
C LEU A 28 8.59 -7.13 0.23
N THR A 29 9.07 -6.72 -0.94
CA THR A 29 10.35 -7.18 -1.48
C THR A 29 11.50 -6.45 -0.78
N ASP A 30 12.75 -6.88 -1.03
CA ASP A 30 13.91 -6.15 -0.52
C ASP A 30 13.96 -4.71 -1.05
N THR A 31 13.58 -4.51 -2.31
CA THR A 31 13.43 -3.17 -2.90
C THR A 31 12.39 -2.36 -2.13
N GLY A 32 11.24 -2.95 -1.82
CA GLY A 32 10.19 -2.29 -1.04
C GLY A 32 10.64 -1.90 0.35
N ARG A 33 11.46 -2.71 1.00
CA ARG A 33 12.03 -2.40 2.31
C ARG A 33 12.99 -1.20 2.23
N SER A 34 13.82 -1.15 1.22
CA SER A 34 14.73 -0.02 0.99
C SER A 34 13.96 1.27 0.70
N GLU A 35 12.89 1.18 -0.09
CA GLU A 35 12.02 2.31 -0.38
C GLU A 35 11.36 2.84 0.90
N ALA A 36 10.91 1.95 1.78
CA ALA A 36 10.30 2.34 3.05
C ALA A 36 11.28 3.11 3.95
N ALA A 37 12.50 2.62 4.09
CA ALA A 37 13.54 3.30 4.86
C ALA A 37 13.86 4.68 4.26
N ALA A 38 14.00 4.74 2.93
CA ALA A 38 14.25 6.00 2.22
C ALA A 38 13.11 7.01 2.43
N ALA A 39 11.87 6.53 2.47
CA ALA A 39 10.71 7.38 2.74
C ALA A 39 10.79 8.02 4.13
N GLY A 40 11.26 7.27 5.14
CA GLY A 40 11.50 7.80 6.48
C GLY A 40 12.50 8.95 6.45
N SER A 41 13.63 8.77 5.78
CA SER A 41 14.63 9.82 5.61
C SER A 41 14.07 11.05 4.90
N THR A 42 13.25 10.83 3.87
CA THR A 42 12.59 11.93 3.15
C THR A 42 11.68 12.75 4.07
N ILE A 43 10.91 12.09 4.93
CA ILE A 43 10.04 12.77 5.90
C ILE A 43 10.87 13.64 6.85
N ALA A 44 11.95 13.10 7.39
CA ALA A 44 12.83 13.84 8.31
C ALA A 44 13.50 15.01 7.61
N ASP A 45 14.02 14.81 6.40
CA ASP A 45 14.70 15.85 5.62
C ASP A 45 13.74 16.99 5.25
N ALA A 46 12.45 16.69 5.09
CA ALA A 46 11.43 17.71 4.84
C ALA A 46 11.05 18.50 6.10
N GLY A 47 11.60 18.14 7.26
CA GLY A 47 11.35 18.84 8.52
C GLY A 47 10.07 18.42 9.24
N PHE A 48 9.44 17.29 8.85
CA PHE A 48 8.25 16.78 9.52
C PHE A 48 8.60 15.85 10.68
N SER A 49 7.84 16.00 11.76
CA SER A 49 7.95 15.12 12.94
C SER A 49 6.55 14.59 13.27
N PRO A 50 6.17 13.45 12.71
CA PRO A 50 4.84 12.89 12.97
C PRO A 50 4.65 12.54 14.45
N THR A 51 3.41 12.60 14.91
CA THR A 51 3.04 12.36 16.31
C THR A 51 2.15 11.13 16.48
N VAL A 52 1.55 10.65 15.41
CA VAL A 52 0.71 9.45 15.40
C VAL A 52 0.78 8.79 14.03
N LEU A 53 0.74 7.47 14.04
CA LEU A 53 0.70 6.67 12.81
C LEU A 53 -0.67 6.03 12.65
N HIS A 54 -1.26 6.20 11.48
CA HIS A 54 -2.43 5.43 11.06
C HIS A 54 -2.03 4.48 9.95
N THR A 55 -2.40 3.22 10.06
CA THR A 55 -2.07 2.20 9.05
C THR A 55 -3.22 1.21 8.88
N SER A 56 -3.18 0.48 7.77
CA SER A 56 -4.10 -0.63 7.53
C SER A 56 -3.73 -1.86 8.36
N LEU A 57 -4.45 -2.95 8.14
CA LEU A 57 -4.13 -4.24 8.74
C LEU A 57 -3.24 -5.10 7.83
N GLN A 58 -2.85 -4.56 6.69
CA GLN A 58 -2.05 -5.32 5.72
C GLN A 58 -0.56 -5.21 6.03
N LYS A 59 0.11 -6.35 5.99
CA LYS A 59 1.52 -6.51 6.34
C LYS A 59 2.44 -5.53 5.61
N ARG A 60 2.24 -5.37 4.30
CA ARG A 60 3.07 -4.47 3.49
C ARG A 60 2.99 -3.02 3.96
N ALA A 61 1.81 -2.57 4.39
CA ALA A 61 1.61 -1.21 4.90
C ALA A 61 2.20 -1.06 6.30
N ILE A 62 1.94 -2.01 7.19
CA ILE A 62 2.46 -2.01 8.56
C ILE A 62 3.99 -2.01 8.52
N ARG A 63 4.58 -2.86 7.71
CA ARG A 63 6.04 -2.99 7.61
C ARG A 63 6.69 -1.75 7.01
N THR A 64 6.06 -1.17 5.99
CA THR A 64 6.53 0.11 5.41
C THR A 64 6.60 1.19 6.48
N ALA A 65 5.54 1.35 7.27
CA ALA A 65 5.50 2.34 8.33
C ALA A 65 6.56 2.08 9.39
N GLN A 66 6.75 0.83 9.81
CA GLN A 66 7.77 0.45 10.78
C GLN A 66 9.18 0.79 10.29
N LEU A 67 9.50 0.43 9.05
CA LEU A 67 10.82 0.71 8.47
C LEU A 67 11.07 2.20 8.31
N ALA A 68 10.06 2.95 7.87
CA ALA A 68 10.16 4.41 7.74
C ALA A 68 10.39 5.07 9.10
N LEU A 69 9.62 4.71 10.12
CA LEU A 69 9.75 5.28 11.46
C LEU A 69 11.03 4.83 12.17
N ASP A 70 11.49 3.60 11.93
CA ASP A 70 12.76 3.10 12.49
C ASP A 70 13.92 3.96 11.99
N GLU A 71 13.93 4.31 10.73
CA GLU A 71 14.97 5.13 10.12
C GLU A 71 15.15 6.50 10.80
N ILE A 72 14.09 7.04 11.37
CA ILE A 72 14.07 8.36 12.01
C ILE A 72 13.82 8.29 13.52
N ASN A 73 13.98 7.11 14.13
CA ASN A 73 13.85 6.87 15.57
C ASN A 73 12.47 7.24 16.15
N LEU A 74 11.41 6.99 15.40
CA LEU A 74 10.03 7.27 15.82
C LEU A 74 9.16 6.01 15.96
N LEU A 75 9.76 4.83 16.17
CA LEU A 75 9.01 3.58 16.37
C LEU A 75 8.08 3.63 17.58
N TRP A 76 8.35 4.51 18.53
CA TRP A 76 7.56 4.66 19.75
C TRP A 76 6.22 5.37 19.56
N LEU A 77 5.95 5.92 18.37
CA LEU A 77 4.70 6.65 18.12
C LEU A 77 3.47 5.77 18.37
N PRO A 78 2.37 6.37 18.89
CA PRO A 78 1.09 5.67 18.93
C PRO A 78 0.68 5.22 17.54
N VAL A 79 0.18 3.98 17.44
CA VAL A 79 -0.24 3.38 16.17
C VAL A 79 -1.72 3.04 16.23
N ARG A 80 -2.47 3.48 15.24
CA ARG A 80 -3.88 3.15 15.07
C ARG A 80 -4.05 2.38 13.78
N ARG A 81 -4.53 1.14 13.87
CA ARG A 81 -4.73 0.24 12.74
C ARG A 81 -6.21 0.10 12.44
N SER A 82 -6.55 0.12 11.16
CA SER A 82 -7.94 -0.06 10.73
C SER A 82 -8.01 -0.73 9.37
N TRP A 83 -8.93 -1.69 9.22
CA TRP A 83 -9.21 -2.31 7.93
C TRP A 83 -9.72 -1.29 6.90
N ARG A 84 -10.28 -0.17 7.36
CA ARG A 84 -10.77 0.90 6.49
C ARG A 84 -9.65 1.54 5.65
N LEU A 85 -8.40 1.37 6.07
CA LEU A 85 -7.23 1.84 5.33
C LEU A 85 -6.64 0.77 4.42
N ASN A 86 -7.21 -0.44 4.39
CA ASN A 86 -6.78 -1.48 3.47
C ASN A 86 -6.97 -1.03 2.03
N GLU A 87 -6.12 -1.55 1.14
CA GLU A 87 -6.32 -1.41 -0.29
C GLU A 87 -7.70 -1.96 -0.68
N ARG A 88 -8.26 -1.45 -1.77
CA ARG A 88 -9.54 -1.96 -2.26
C ARG A 88 -9.48 -3.46 -2.51
N HIS A 89 -10.59 -4.13 -2.30
CA HIS A 89 -10.71 -5.55 -2.64
C HIS A 89 -10.92 -5.70 -4.15
N TYR A 90 -10.22 -6.63 -4.77
CA TYR A 90 -10.31 -6.86 -6.22
C TYR A 90 -11.19 -8.07 -6.58
N GLY A 91 -11.88 -8.68 -5.62
CA GLY A 91 -12.79 -9.79 -5.88
C GLY A 91 -12.08 -10.93 -6.60
N ASP A 92 -12.70 -11.43 -7.67
CA ASP A 92 -12.16 -12.54 -8.46
C ASP A 92 -10.87 -12.18 -9.22
N LEU A 93 -10.53 -10.89 -9.34
CA LEU A 93 -9.27 -10.49 -9.98
C LEU A 93 -8.05 -10.73 -9.09
N THR A 94 -8.24 -10.94 -7.80
CA THR A 94 -7.14 -11.15 -6.84
C THR A 94 -6.24 -12.30 -7.29
N GLY A 95 -4.95 -12.02 -7.41
CA GLY A 95 -3.96 -12.99 -7.87
C GLY A 95 -3.81 -13.08 -9.39
N LYS A 96 -4.65 -12.40 -10.16
CA LYS A 96 -4.56 -12.40 -11.61
C LYS A 96 -3.54 -11.38 -12.09
N ASN A 97 -2.85 -11.70 -13.19
CA ASN A 97 -1.89 -10.80 -13.81
C ASN A 97 -2.62 -9.61 -14.44
N LYS A 98 -2.14 -8.41 -14.20
CA LYS A 98 -2.80 -7.18 -14.67
C LYS A 98 -2.81 -7.07 -16.19
N ALA A 99 -1.71 -7.42 -16.85
CA ALA A 99 -1.63 -7.39 -18.31
C ALA A 99 -2.56 -8.41 -18.94
N GLU A 100 -2.60 -9.64 -18.42
CA GLU A 100 -3.49 -10.70 -18.90
C GLU A 100 -4.96 -10.33 -18.68
N THR A 101 -5.28 -9.73 -17.55
CA THR A 101 -6.64 -9.27 -17.23
C THR A 101 -7.07 -8.17 -18.20
N THR A 102 -6.17 -7.25 -18.51
CA THR A 102 -6.42 -6.19 -19.49
C THR A 102 -6.70 -6.78 -20.86
N ALA A 103 -5.98 -7.83 -21.26
CA ALA A 103 -6.20 -8.52 -22.54
C ALA A 103 -7.57 -9.23 -22.56
N GLU A 104 -8.03 -9.77 -21.41
CA GLU A 104 -9.30 -10.48 -21.32
C GLU A 104 -10.52 -9.54 -21.25
N TYR A 105 -10.46 -8.51 -20.41
CA TYR A 105 -11.61 -7.64 -20.13
C TYR A 105 -11.57 -6.28 -20.81
N GLY A 106 -10.44 -5.89 -21.38
CA GLY A 106 -10.23 -4.57 -21.98
C GLY A 106 -9.69 -3.55 -20.98
N GLU A 107 -8.92 -2.61 -21.49
CA GLU A 107 -8.22 -1.60 -20.70
C GLU A 107 -9.18 -0.70 -19.93
N ASP A 108 -10.28 -0.26 -20.58
CA ASP A 108 -11.24 0.66 -19.96
C ASP A 108 -11.93 0.02 -18.75
N MET A 109 -12.36 -1.24 -18.86
CA MET A 109 -13.02 -1.92 -17.77
C MET A 109 -12.08 -2.19 -16.59
N VAL A 110 -10.84 -2.59 -16.85
CA VAL A 110 -9.83 -2.79 -15.81
C VAL A 110 -9.53 -1.47 -15.10
N LYS A 111 -9.45 -0.36 -15.84
CA LYS A 111 -9.24 0.96 -15.25
C LYS A 111 -10.39 1.35 -14.32
N VAL A 112 -11.63 1.05 -14.69
CA VAL A 112 -12.80 1.27 -13.84
C VAL A 112 -12.69 0.48 -12.54
N TRP A 113 -12.37 -0.80 -12.60
CA TRP A 113 -12.20 -1.64 -11.40
C TRP A 113 -11.09 -1.17 -10.47
N ARG A 114 -10.03 -0.61 -11.03
CA ARG A 114 -8.88 -0.12 -10.25
C ARG A 114 -9.11 1.25 -9.63
N ARG A 115 -9.96 2.09 -10.22
CA ARG A 115 -10.04 3.52 -9.87
C ARG A 115 -11.42 4.00 -9.46
N SER A 116 -12.48 3.32 -9.87
CA SER A 116 -13.84 3.71 -9.48
C SER A 116 -14.08 3.43 -8.00
N TYR A 117 -14.86 4.28 -7.35
CA TYR A 117 -15.25 4.07 -5.95
C TYR A 117 -16.52 3.21 -5.82
N ASP A 118 -17.31 3.08 -6.88
CA ASP A 118 -18.65 2.46 -6.84
C ASP A 118 -18.84 1.25 -7.74
N THR A 119 -17.91 0.98 -8.66
CA THR A 119 -18.01 -0.17 -9.57
C THR A 119 -17.05 -1.26 -9.13
N PRO A 120 -17.55 -2.32 -8.47
CA PRO A 120 -16.69 -3.39 -7.97
C PRO A 120 -16.18 -4.29 -9.10
N PRO A 121 -15.02 -4.96 -8.91
CA PRO A 121 -14.57 -6.01 -9.80
C PRO A 121 -15.50 -7.24 -9.69
N PRO A 122 -15.32 -8.25 -10.57
CA PRO A 122 -16.10 -9.48 -10.49
C PRO A 122 -16.02 -10.11 -9.10
N ALA A 123 -17.16 -10.61 -8.61
CA ALA A 123 -17.22 -11.28 -7.32
C ALA A 123 -16.53 -12.67 -7.38
N ILE A 124 -16.01 -13.08 -6.27
CA ILE A 124 -15.42 -14.41 -6.10
C ILE A 124 -16.51 -15.47 -6.19
#